data_1f32f387e8001f49289ef07ed824a0da
#
_entry.id   1f32f387e8001f49289ef07ed824a0da
#
_cell.length_a   1.000
_cell.length_b   1.000
_cell.length_c   1.000
_cell.angle_alpha   90.00
_cell.angle_beta   90.00
_cell.angle_gamma   90.00
#
_symmetry.space_group_name_H-M   'P 1'
#
loop_
_entity.id
_entity.type
_entity.pdbx_description
1 polymer ?
#
loop_
_entity_poly.entity_id
_entity_poly.type
_entity_poly.pdbx_seq_one_letter_code
_entity_poly.pdbx_strand_id
1 'polypeptide(L)'
;MAVYKDNATGTWRVIYRFTNWKGERKQTQKRGFATKREAQAWEHEAMLKQGAKLDMTFASFFEVYEADKKQRVKESTWESKSHVIRTKILPYFGNRKIAEIEAKDIIAWQNELMAYRDEKGKPYSADYLKTIHAQLTAIFNHAVNFYNLPYNPARWAGTMGNEVPKEMDFWTKEEYLKFSEAMMDKPRSYYAFEMLCWCGIRSGELLALTPADFDFQKQTVTISKTFHRSKGSDIITSPKTKKSNRTIKMPPFLCEEMQEYIKMLYDIQPNERLFTVTKSYLNHEMERGAKQAGVKKIRVHDIRHSAVSLLIDMGFSVLAIGDRMGHEAEKITYRYAHLFPTVQTEMAEKLEMERMTKEDTNGKNT
;
A
#
# COMPACT_ATOMS: atom_id res chain seq x y z
N MET A 1 2.51 3.06 49.92
CA MET A 1 3.11 1.74 49.75
C MET A 1 3.79 1.36 51.02
N ALA A 2 3.72 0.11 51.44
CA ALA A 2 4.21 -0.22 52.78
C ALA A 2 4.73 -1.65 52.83
N VAL A 3 5.95 -1.75 53.26
CA VAL A 3 6.61 -3.01 53.65
C VAL A 3 6.30 -3.27 55.11
N TYR A 4 5.70 -4.41 55.39
CA TYR A 4 5.29 -4.78 56.74
C TYR A 4 6.04 -6.03 57.22
N LYS A 5 6.36 -6.07 58.53
CA LYS A 5 6.87 -7.29 59.14
C LYS A 5 5.67 -8.18 59.51
N ASP A 6 5.73 -9.44 59.13
CA ASP A 6 4.77 -10.44 59.56
C ASP A 6 5.23 -11.02 60.90
N ASN A 7 4.57 -10.64 61.97
CA ASN A 7 4.97 -11.00 63.30
C ASN A 7 4.77 -12.50 63.64
N ALA A 8 3.94 -13.20 62.86
CA ALA A 8 3.70 -14.62 63.03
C ALA A 8 4.81 -15.49 62.42
N THR A 9 5.42 -15.04 61.33
CA THR A 9 6.44 -15.79 60.57
C THR A 9 7.83 -15.19 60.68
N GLY A 10 7.98 -13.99 61.28
CA GLY A 10 9.24 -13.25 61.38
C GLY A 10 9.74 -12.68 60.04
N THR A 11 9.01 -12.92 58.95
CA THR A 11 9.37 -12.49 57.58
C THR A 11 8.74 -11.15 57.21
N TRP A 12 9.19 -10.57 56.09
CA TRP A 12 8.65 -9.32 55.58
C TRP A 12 7.68 -9.57 54.43
N ARG A 13 6.65 -8.73 54.31
CA ARG A 13 5.66 -8.73 53.23
C ARG A 13 5.53 -7.35 52.62
N VAL A 14 5.25 -7.32 51.30
CA VAL A 14 4.97 -6.11 50.54
C VAL A 14 3.51 -6.12 50.15
N ILE A 15 2.80 -5.03 50.44
CA ILE A 15 1.48 -4.77 49.91
C ILE A 15 1.60 -3.65 48.89
N TYR A 16 1.23 -3.96 47.68
CA TYR A 16 1.45 -3.10 46.56
C TYR A 16 0.11 -2.83 45.85
N ARG A 17 -0.20 -1.53 45.68
CA ARG A 17 -1.41 -1.05 45.04
C ARG A 17 -1.08 -0.41 43.73
N PHE A 18 -1.81 -0.74 42.69
CA PHE A 18 -1.65 -0.20 41.36
C PHE A 18 -3.01 0.08 40.71
N THR A 19 -3.04 0.98 39.76
CA THR A 19 -4.22 1.23 38.92
C THR A 19 -4.06 0.43 37.63
N ASN A 20 -5.04 -0.44 37.32
CA ASN A 20 -5.01 -1.18 36.06
C ASN A 20 -5.36 -0.25 34.91
N TRP A 21 -5.25 -0.76 33.69
CA TRP A 21 -5.52 -0.03 32.45
C TRP A 21 -6.97 0.48 32.32
N LYS A 22 -7.93 -0.10 33.08
CA LYS A 22 -9.32 0.39 33.19
C LYS A 22 -9.51 1.52 34.18
N GLY A 23 -8.44 1.98 34.84
CA GLY A 23 -8.52 2.98 35.88
C GLY A 23 -8.92 2.42 37.25
N GLU A 24 -9.07 1.08 37.36
CA GLU A 24 -9.48 0.44 38.64
C GLU A 24 -8.26 0.27 39.53
N ARG A 25 -8.41 0.61 40.83
CA ARG A 25 -7.39 0.35 41.85
C ARG A 25 -7.38 -1.12 42.23
N LYS A 26 -6.25 -1.80 42.04
CA LYS A 26 -6.03 -3.18 42.45
C LYS A 26 -4.91 -3.26 43.47
N GLN A 27 -4.92 -4.33 44.29
CA GLN A 27 -3.93 -4.59 45.31
C GLN A 27 -3.41 -6.01 45.13
N THR A 28 -2.10 -6.17 45.25
CA THR A 28 -1.44 -7.48 45.32
C THR A 28 -0.50 -7.50 46.53
N GLN A 29 -0.13 -8.70 47.02
CA GLN A 29 0.82 -8.85 48.10
C GLN A 29 1.80 -9.98 47.81
N LYS A 30 3.05 -9.82 48.24
CA LYS A 30 4.06 -10.88 48.28
C LYS A 30 4.65 -10.98 49.65
N ARG A 31 4.82 -12.21 50.14
CA ARG A 31 5.30 -12.54 51.51
C ARG A 31 6.57 -13.37 51.43
N GLY A 32 7.28 -13.52 52.58
CA GLY A 32 8.38 -14.45 52.72
C GLY A 32 9.76 -13.85 52.46
N PHE A 33 9.92 -12.53 52.47
CA PHE A 33 11.24 -11.91 52.38
C PHE A 33 11.98 -12.02 53.71
N ALA A 34 13.25 -12.41 53.70
CA ALA A 34 14.06 -12.57 54.88
C ALA A 34 14.38 -11.20 55.52
N THR A 35 14.58 -10.17 54.71
CA THR A 35 14.94 -8.83 55.19
C THR A 35 14.03 -7.73 54.64
N LYS A 36 13.97 -6.62 55.37
CA LYS A 36 13.25 -5.40 54.92
C LYS A 36 13.84 -4.88 53.61
N ARG A 37 15.15 -4.97 53.44
CA ARG A 37 15.87 -4.50 52.25
C ARG A 37 15.50 -5.31 50.99
N GLU A 38 15.39 -6.62 51.14
CA GLU A 38 14.91 -7.49 50.05
C GLU A 38 13.47 -7.18 49.65
N ALA A 39 12.60 -6.97 50.63
CA ALA A 39 11.22 -6.60 50.42
C ALA A 39 11.11 -5.26 49.69
N GLN A 40 11.92 -4.26 50.06
CA GLN A 40 11.98 -2.95 49.42
C GLN A 40 12.59 -3.02 48.01
N ALA A 41 13.64 -3.81 47.80
CA ALA A 41 14.23 -4.03 46.48
C ALA A 41 13.22 -4.69 45.52
N TRP A 42 12.50 -5.70 46.01
CA TRP A 42 11.44 -6.33 45.24
C TRP A 42 10.29 -5.37 44.94
N GLU A 43 9.89 -4.53 45.92
CA GLU A 43 8.86 -3.50 45.72
C GLU A 43 9.26 -2.55 44.60
N HIS A 44 10.50 -2.06 44.63
CA HIS A 44 11.03 -1.15 43.59
C HIS A 44 11.08 -1.82 42.22
N GLU A 45 11.57 -3.06 42.14
CA GLU A 45 11.61 -3.84 40.92
C GLU A 45 10.19 -4.16 40.39
N ALA A 46 9.27 -4.50 41.27
CA ALA A 46 7.88 -4.73 40.94
C ALA A 46 7.18 -3.47 40.38
N MET A 47 7.51 -2.28 40.96
CA MET A 47 7.04 -0.99 40.48
C MET A 47 7.58 -0.70 39.06
N LEU A 48 8.87 -0.88 38.83
CA LEU A 48 9.48 -0.70 37.52
C LEU A 48 8.91 -1.67 36.48
N LYS A 49 8.64 -2.92 36.92
CA LYS A 49 8.02 -3.94 36.03
C LYS A 49 6.52 -3.75 35.79
N GLN A 50 5.79 -3.18 36.74
CA GLN A 50 4.33 -3.02 36.67
C GLN A 50 3.88 -1.69 36.05
N GLY A 51 4.72 -0.65 36.12
CA GLY A 51 4.52 0.54 35.32
C GLY A 51 4.55 0.26 33.81
N ALA A 52 4.96 -0.98 33.42
CA ALA A 52 5.17 -1.41 32.07
C ALA A 52 4.26 -2.58 31.60
N LYS A 53 3.45 -3.20 32.46
CA LYS A 53 2.65 -4.36 32.02
C LYS A 53 1.26 -3.95 31.57
N LEU A 54 1.05 -3.99 30.27
CA LEU A 54 -0.26 -4.06 29.62
C LEU A 54 -0.94 -5.39 30.06
N ASP A 55 -1.68 -5.39 31.17
CA ASP A 55 -2.41 -6.57 31.67
C ASP A 55 -3.78 -6.66 30.98
N MET A 56 -3.76 -6.81 29.64
CA MET A 56 -4.95 -7.01 28.84
C MET A 56 -4.69 -8.01 27.72
N THR A 57 -5.77 -8.58 27.19
CA THR A 57 -5.67 -9.47 26.02
C THR A 57 -5.29 -8.68 24.76
N PHE A 58 -4.73 -9.37 23.78
CA PHE A 58 -4.41 -8.78 22.49
C PHE A 58 -5.68 -8.24 21.79
N ALA A 59 -6.82 -8.93 21.91
CA ALA A 59 -8.10 -8.45 21.39
C ALA A 59 -8.54 -7.14 22.05
N SER A 60 -8.46 -7.02 23.38
CA SER A 60 -8.78 -5.77 24.08
C SER A 60 -7.82 -4.64 23.69
N PHE A 61 -6.53 -4.94 23.49
CA PHE A 61 -5.57 -3.94 23.01
C PHE A 61 -5.85 -3.53 21.56
N PHE A 62 -6.30 -4.46 20.73
CA PHE A 62 -6.69 -4.12 19.36
C PHE A 62 -7.84 -3.10 19.30
N GLU A 63 -8.81 -3.17 20.21
CA GLU A 63 -9.87 -2.16 20.32
C GLU A 63 -9.31 -0.77 20.63
N VAL A 64 -8.32 -0.69 21.54
CA VAL A 64 -7.60 0.55 21.83
C VAL A 64 -6.85 1.06 20.60
N TYR A 65 -6.10 0.17 19.94
CA TYR A 65 -5.38 0.49 18.70
C TYR A 65 -6.33 0.96 17.59
N GLU A 66 -7.49 0.32 17.45
CA GLU A 66 -8.54 0.71 16.49
C GLU A 66 -9.04 2.13 16.77
N ALA A 67 -9.39 2.44 18.02
CA ALA A 67 -9.84 3.77 18.40
C ALA A 67 -8.81 4.86 18.09
N ASP A 68 -7.53 4.59 18.38
CA ASP A 68 -6.43 5.53 18.14
C ASP A 68 -6.09 5.73 16.66
N LYS A 69 -6.25 4.70 15.83
CA LYS A 69 -5.76 4.69 14.44
C LYS A 69 -6.82 4.94 13.39
N LYS A 70 -8.06 4.51 13.63
CA LYS A 70 -9.14 4.57 12.63
C LYS A 70 -9.38 5.99 12.11
N GLN A 71 -9.33 7.00 12.99
CA GLN A 71 -9.53 8.40 12.61
C GLN A 71 -8.34 9.03 11.89
N ARG A 72 -7.15 8.41 11.93
CA ARG A 72 -5.89 8.94 11.37
C ARG A 72 -5.55 8.37 10.00
N VAL A 73 -6.36 7.46 9.47
CA VAL A 73 -6.13 6.83 8.17
C VAL A 73 -7.41 6.87 7.33
N LYS A 74 -7.27 6.83 6.00
CA LYS A 74 -8.44 6.76 5.11
C LYS A 74 -9.24 5.49 5.41
N GLU A 75 -10.57 5.59 5.34
CA GLU A 75 -11.50 4.48 5.64
C GLU A 75 -11.15 3.20 4.87
N SER A 76 -10.91 3.30 3.56
CA SER A 76 -10.53 2.15 2.72
C SER A 76 -9.21 1.48 3.16
N THR A 77 -8.29 2.26 3.73
CA THR A 77 -7.04 1.73 4.28
C THR A 77 -7.31 1.00 5.60
N TRP A 78 -8.18 1.57 6.44
CA TRP A 78 -8.55 0.95 7.69
C TRP A 78 -9.31 -0.37 7.46
N GLU A 79 -10.27 -0.40 6.54
CA GLU A 79 -11.01 -1.61 6.18
C GLU A 79 -10.08 -2.75 5.81
N SER A 80 -9.11 -2.48 4.91
CA SER A 80 -8.13 -3.49 4.49
C SER A 80 -7.27 -4.00 5.66
N LYS A 81 -6.79 -3.07 6.52
CA LYS A 81 -5.99 -3.42 7.71
C LYS A 81 -6.80 -4.21 8.72
N SER A 82 -7.99 -3.72 9.05
CA SER A 82 -8.89 -4.35 10.02
C SER A 82 -9.30 -5.75 9.56
N HIS A 83 -9.58 -5.94 8.27
CA HIS A 83 -9.87 -7.26 7.71
C HIS A 83 -8.73 -8.25 7.96
N VAL A 84 -7.50 -7.88 7.62
CA VAL A 84 -6.32 -8.73 7.85
C VAL A 84 -6.16 -9.04 9.33
N ILE A 85 -6.28 -8.05 10.20
CA ILE A 85 -6.12 -8.24 11.66
C ILE A 85 -7.20 -9.18 12.20
N ARG A 86 -8.46 -8.95 11.85
CA ARG A 86 -9.60 -9.74 12.33
C ARG A 86 -9.59 -11.19 11.82
N THR A 87 -9.10 -11.42 10.59
CA THR A 87 -9.14 -12.75 9.96
C THR A 87 -7.86 -13.56 10.16
N LYS A 88 -6.70 -12.93 10.43
CA LYS A 88 -5.40 -13.61 10.46
C LYS A 88 -4.66 -13.48 11.79
N ILE A 89 -4.88 -12.41 12.54
CA ILE A 89 -4.13 -12.13 13.77
C ILE A 89 -4.97 -12.40 15.01
N LEU A 90 -6.17 -11.85 15.10
CA LEU A 90 -7.05 -12.03 16.26
C LEU A 90 -7.42 -13.50 16.54
N PRO A 91 -7.68 -14.36 15.54
CA PRO A 91 -7.97 -15.76 15.81
C PRO A 91 -6.87 -16.51 16.56
N TYR A 92 -5.60 -16.10 16.35
CA TYR A 92 -4.45 -16.73 16.99
C TYR A 92 -4.03 -16.07 18.31
N PHE A 93 -3.96 -14.74 18.33
CA PHE A 93 -3.43 -14.00 19.50
C PHE A 93 -4.50 -13.36 20.38
N GLY A 94 -5.76 -13.28 19.93
CA GLY A 94 -6.79 -12.46 20.57
C GLY A 94 -6.99 -12.72 22.05
N ASN A 95 -7.00 -13.98 22.47
CA ASN A 95 -7.23 -14.38 23.86
C ASN A 95 -5.96 -14.35 24.74
N ARG A 96 -4.79 -14.12 24.17
CA ARG A 96 -3.51 -14.10 24.89
C ARG A 96 -3.25 -12.70 25.45
N LYS A 97 -2.61 -12.60 26.58
CA LYS A 97 -2.14 -11.30 27.10
C LYS A 97 -1.06 -10.75 26.20
N ILE A 98 -1.22 -9.49 25.75
CA ILE A 98 -0.28 -8.87 24.82
C ILE A 98 1.15 -8.82 25.35
N ALA A 99 1.32 -8.63 26.67
CA ALA A 99 2.63 -8.59 27.31
C ALA A 99 3.32 -9.96 27.45
N GLU A 100 2.59 -11.06 27.23
CA GLU A 100 3.08 -12.43 27.33
C GLU A 100 3.37 -13.07 25.97
N ILE A 101 3.10 -12.36 24.87
CA ILE A 101 3.41 -12.83 23.52
C ILE A 101 4.90 -12.63 23.26
N GLU A 102 5.61 -13.72 23.01
CA GLU A 102 7.04 -13.74 22.73
C GLU A 102 7.33 -13.96 21.25
N ALA A 103 8.57 -13.70 20.83
CA ALA A 103 9.00 -13.92 19.43
C ALA A 103 8.80 -15.37 18.97
N LYS A 104 9.01 -16.37 19.86
CA LYS A 104 8.77 -17.78 19.54
C LYS A 104 7.32 -18.09 19.16
N ASP A 105 6.36 -17.42 19.80
CA ASP A 105 4.94 -17.59 19.51
C ASP A 105 4.61 -17.04 18.13
N ILE A 106 5.23 -15.91 17.77
CA ILE A 106 5.06 -15.29 16.46
C ILE A 106 5.68 -16.15 15.37
N ILE A 107 6.86 -16.74 15.60
CA ILE A 107 7.50 -17.69 14.67
C ILE A 107 6.59 -18.91 14.44
N ALA A 108 6.00 -19.48 15.51
CA ALA A 108 5.06 -20.59 15.36
C ALA A 108 3.87 -20.21 14.48
N TRP A 109 3.23 -19.06 14.74
CA TRP A 109 2.14 -18.53 13.92
C TRP A 109 2.56 -18.24 12.46
N GLN A 110 3.75 -17.71 12.24
CA GLN A 110 4.28 -17.49 10.89
C GLN A 110 4.42 -18.82 10.12
N ASN A 111 4.92 -19.86 10.79
CA ASN A 111 5.06 -21.19 10.21
C ASN A 111 3.71 -21.78 9.79
N GLU A 112 2.66 -21.60 10.61
CA GLU A 112 1.29 -22.02 10.26
C GLU A 112 0.77 -21.28 9.03
N LEU A 113 0.98 -19.96 8.95
CA LEU A 113 0.57 -19.16 7.79
C LEU A 113 1.33 -19.54 6.52
N MET A 114 2.62 -19.83 6.62
CA MET A 114 3.44 -20.26 5.48
C MET A 114 3.08 -21.68 5.01
N ALA A 115 2.68 -22.53 5.93
CA ALA A 115 2.21 -23.89 5.63
C ALA A 115 0.78 -23.94 5.06
N TYR A 116 -0.01 -22.85 5.23
CA TYR A 116 -1.40 -22.81 4.76
C TYR A 116 -1.51 -23.07 3.25
N ARG A 117 -2.53 -23.83 2.89
CA ARG A 117 -2.96 -24.05 1.49
C ARG A 117 -4.48 -23.88 1.41
N ASP A 118 -4.93 -23.21 0.36
CA ASP A 118 -6.37 -23.08 0.08
C ASP A 118 -6.94 -24.40 -0.49
N GLU A 119 -8.24 -24.43 -0.77
CA GLU A 119 -8.95 -25.61 -1.36
C GLU A 119 -8.35 -26.07 -2.70
N LYS A 120 -7.60 -25.22 -3.37
CA LYS A 120 -6.88 -25.50 -4.63
C LYS A 120 -5.41 -25.81 -4.42
N GLY A 121 -4.96 -26.00 -3.16
CA GLY A 121 -3.58 -26.26 -2.80
C GLY A 121 -2.63 -25.05 -2.92
N LYS A 122 -3.16 -23.82 -3.08
CA LYS A 122 -2.37 -22.63 -3.30
C LYS A 122 -1.96 -21.99 -1.97
N PRO A 123 -0.66 -21.64 -1.77
CA PRO A 123 -0.18 -20.93 -0.58
C PRO A 123 -0.56 -19.44 -0.61
N TYR A 124 -0.47 -18.77 0.53
CA TYR A 124 -0.44 -17.31 0.56
C TYR A 124 0.77 -16.76 -0.21
N SER A 125 0.56 -15.66 -0.94
CA SER A 125 1.67 -14.97 -1.60
C SER A 125 2.64 -14.36 -0.57
N ALA A 126 3.92 -14.24 -0.93
CA ALA A 126 4.93 -13.61 -0.09
C ALA A 126 4.54 -12.17 0.31
N ASP A 127 3.98 -11.38 -0.62
CA ASP A 127 3.48 -10.03 -0.35
C ASP A 127 2.33 -10.01 0.65
N TYR A 128 1.43 -10.99 0.58
CA TYR A 128 0.32 -11.08 1.53
C TYR A 128 0.82 -11.46 2.92
N LEU A 129 1.74 -12.42 3.02
CA LEU A 129 2.40 -12.79 4.28
C LEU A 129 3.13 -11.59 4.92
N LYS A 130 3.87 -10.81 4.14
CA LYS A 130 4.50 -9.56 4.61
C LYS A 130 3.47 -8.56 5.08
N THR A 131 2.35 -8.42 4.36
CA THR A 131 1.26 -7.52 4.76
C THR A 131 0.67 -7.93 6.10
N ILE A 132 0.42 -9.23 6.32
CA ILE A 132 -0.09 -9.75 7.59
C ILE A 132 0.89 -9.44 8.72
N HIS A 133 2.18 -9.76 8.54
CA HIS A 133 3.22 -9.51 9.54
C HIS A 133 3.37 -8.02 9.85
N ALA A 134 3.28 -7.15 8.85
CA ALA A 134 3.36 -5.71 9.02
C ALA A 134 2.21 -5.15 9.89
N GLN A 135 1.00 -5.73 9.83
CA GLN A 135 -0.10 -5.32 10.71
C GLN A 135 0.18 -5.72 12.17
N LEU A 136 0.69 -6.93 12.41
CA LEU A 136 1.08 -7.36 13.75
C LEU A 136 2.19 -6.47 14.32
N THR A 137 3.22 -6.21 13.53
CA THR A 137 4.32 -5.31 13.89
C THR A 137 3.84 -3.90 14.23
N ALA A 138 2.85 -3.38 13.48
CA ALA A 138 2.29 -2.05 13.72
C ALA A 138 1.51 -1.96 15.05
N ILE A 139 0.77 -3.01 15.42
CA ILE A 139 0.05 -3.08 16.70
C ILE A 139 1.05 -3.11 17.86
N PHE A 140 2.08 -3.96 17.79
CA PHE A 140 3.11 -4.02 18.84
C PHE A 140 3.94 -2.73 18.91
N ASN A 141 4.28 -2.09 17.77
CA ASN A 141 4.93 -0.77 17.78
C ASN A 141 4.06 0.28 18.51
N HIS A 142 2.74 0.24 18.30
CA HIS A 142 1.83 1.15 19.00
C HIS A 142 1.84 0.90 20.51
N ALA A 143 1.84 -0.37 20.91
CA ALA A 143 1.95 -0.76 22.32
C ALA A 143 3.28 -0.30 22.96
N VAL A 144 4.38 -0.42 22.25
CA VAL A 144 5.71 0.04 22.69
C VAL A 144 5.74 1.56 22.82
N ASN A 145 5.29 2.28 21.80
CA ASN A 145 5.44 3.73 21.73
C ASN A 145 4.50 4.50 22.66
N PHE A 146 3.33 3.96 22.97
CA PHE A 146 2.27 4.71 23.68
C PHE A 146 1.75 4.04 24.95
N TYR A 147 2.03 2.73 25.12
CA TYR A 147 1.45 1.94 26.23
C TYR A 147 2.49 1.16 27.03
N ASN A 148 3.76 1.60 26.97
CA ASN A 148 4.88 1.09 27.77
C ASN A 148 5.12 -0.42 27.64
N LEU A 149 4.82 -1.05 26.50
CA LEU A 149 5.30 -2.40 26.23
C LEU A 149 6.83 -2.35 26.07
N PRO A 150 7.62 -3.21 26.74
CA PRO A 150 9.09 -3.07 26.78
C PRO A 150 9.75 -3.19 25.40
N TYR A 151 9.23 -4.06 24.54
CA TYR A 151 9.77 -4.32 23.20
C TYR A 151 8.70 -4.88 22.27
N ASN A 152 8.99 -4.86 20.96
CA ASN A 152 8.11 -5.42 19.96
C ASN A 152 8.59 -6.84 19.58
N PRO A 153 7.88 -7.90 20.02
CA PRO A 153 8.27 -9.28 19.72
C PRO A 153 8.18 -9.64 18.23
N ALA A 154 7.33 -8.94 17.44
CA ALA A 154 7.21 -9.19 16.01
C ALA A 154 8.44 -8.72 15.22
N ARG A 155 9.18 -7.72 15.72
CA ARG A 155 10.47 -7.34 15.11
C ARG A 155 11.54 -8.40 15.34
N TRP A 156 11.54 -9.04 16.51
CA TRP A 156 12.50 -10.08 16.85
C TRP A 156 12.25 -11.38 16.10
N ALA A 157 10.99 -11.71 15.86
CA ALA A 157 10.61 -12.85 15.03
C ALA A 157 11.05 -12.71 13.56
N GLY A 158 11.29 -11.49 13.11
CA GLY A 158 11.58 -11.21 11.71
C GLY A 158 10.36 -11.28 10.80
N THR A 159 10.54 -10.93 9.54
CA THR A 159 9.47 -10.98 8.54
C THR A 159 9.30 -12.40 7.97
N MET A 160 8.13 -12.67 7.39
CA MET A 160 7.87 -13.93 6.67
C MET A 160 7.65 -13.66 5.19
N GLY A 161 7.89 -14.68 4.36
CA GLY A 161 7.77 -14.61 2.91
C GLY A 161 9.03 -14.08 2.23
N ASN A 162 9.74 -14.97 1.55
CA ASN A 162 10.86 -14.60 0.70
C ASN A 162 10.33 -14.06 -0.63
N GLU A 163 10.71 -12.84 -0.99
CA GLU A 163 10.42 -12.31 -2.31
C GLU A 163 11.51 -12.71 -3.29
N VAL A 164 11.09 -13.31 -4.38
CA VAL A 164 11.84 -13.23 -5.63
C VAL A 164 11.29 -11.98 -6.33
N PRO A 165 12.10 -10.97 -6.64
CA PRO A 165 11.66 -9.81 -7.40
C PRO A 165 11.00 -10.30 -8.70
N LYS A 166 9.72 -10.01 -8.88
CA LYS A 166 9.04 -10.28 -10.16
C LYS A 166 9.35 -9.13 -11.08
N GLU A 167 9.79 -9.46 -12.28
CA GLU A 167 9.83 -8.50 -13.37
C GLU A 167 8.45 -7.89 -13.58
N MET A 168 8.43 -6.59 -13.95
CA MET A 168 7.18 -5.91 -14.23
C MET A 168 6.65 -6.37 -15.57
N ASP A 169 5.45 -6.93 -15.59
CA ASP A 169 4.75 -7.21 -16.84
C ASP A 169 4.24 -5.91 -17.44
N PHE A 170 4.49 -5.72 -18.72
CA PHE A 170 3.93 -4.64 -19.53
C PHE A 170 3.77 -5.09 -20.98
N TRP A 171 2.94 -4.41 -21.74
CA TRP A 171 2.79 -4.60 -23.17
C TRP A 171 3.67 -3.65 -23.95
N THR A 172 4.19 -4.11 -25.09
CA THR A 172 4.72 -3.22 -26.13
C THR A 172 3.58 -2.45 -26.79
N LYS A 173 3.93 -1.44 -27.59
CA LYS A 173 2.94 -0.70 -28.38
C LYS A 173 2.13 -1.63 -29.30
N GLU A 174 2.79 -2.57 -29.95
CA GLU A 174 2.18 -3.53 -30.90
C GLU A 174 1.21 -4.49 -30.16
N GLU A 175 1.60 -4.98 -28.98
CA GLU A 175 0.72 -5.81 -28.13
C GLU A 175 -0.53 -5.03 -27.70
N TYR A 176 -0.35 -3.75 -27.31
CA TYR A 176 -1.46 -2.90 -26.94
C TYR A 176 -2.40 -2.63 -28.11
N LEU A 177 -1.90 -2.32 -29.30
CA LEU A 177 -2.73 -2.06 -30.49
C LEU A 177 -3.57 -3.27 -30.88
N LYS A 178 -3.02 -4.49 -30.84
CA LYS A 178 -3.79 -5.74 -31.02
C LYS A 178 -4.91 -5.90 -29.98
N PHE A 179 -4.61 -5.56 -28.72
CA PHE A 179 -5.61 -5.59 -27.67
C PHE A 179 -6.70 -4.55 -27.88
N SER A 180 -6.33 -3.31 -28.23
CA SER A 180 -7.25 -2.21 -28.51
C SER A 180 -8.23 -2.58 -29.65
N GLU A 181 -7.72 -3.13 -30.75
CA GLU A 181 -8.55 -3.62 -31.88
C GLU A 181 -9.56 -4.68 -31.41
N ALA A 182 -9.13 -5.65 -30.59
CA ALA A 182 -10.00 -6.68 -30.03
C ALA A 182 -11.08 -6.13 -29.07
N MET A 183 -10.92 -4.89 -28.57
CA MET A 183 -11.88 -4.26 -27.66
C MET A 183 -12.94 -3.40 -28.36
N MET A 184 -12.82 -3.15 -29.67
CA MET A 184 -13.75 -2.31 -30.44
C MET A 184 -15.20 -2.84 -30.45
N ASP A 185 -15.39 -4.13 -30.20
CA ASP A 185 -16.71 -4.77 -30.06
C ASP A 185 -17.53 -4.21 -28.87
N LYS A 186 -16.87 -3.56 -27.90
CA LYS A 186 -17.49 -2.98 -26.71
C LYS A 186 -17.01 -1.55 -26.46
N PRO A 187 -17.70 -0.54 -27.01
CA PRO A 187 -17.26 0.86 -26.96
C PRO A 187 -16.84 1.32 -25.55
N ARG A 188 -17.63 1.01 -24.50
CA ARG A 188 -17.30 1.38 -23.13
C ARG A 188 -15.95 0.83 -22.67
N SER A 189 -15.63 -0.41 -23.02
CA SER A 189 -14.35 -1.02 -22.68
C SER A 189 -13.22 -0.44 -23.51
N TYR A 190 -13.43 -0.27 -24.81
CA TYR A 190 -12.47 0.33 -25.73
C TYR A 190 -11.99 1.69 -25.24
N TYR A 191 -12.90 2.65 -25.07
CA TYR A 191 -12.55 4.01 -24.62
C TYR A 191 -11.95 4.04 -23.20
N ALA A 192 -12.37 3.12 -22.32
CA ALA A 192 -11.77 3.00 -20.99
C ALA A 192 -10.30 2.60 -21.08
N PHE A 193 -9.94 1.64 -21.93
CA PHE A 193 -8.57 1.19 -22.08
C PHE A 193 -7.71 2.18 -22.88
N GLU A 194 -8.26 2.89 -23.87
CA GLU A 194 -7.58 3.99 -24.55
C GLU A 194 -7.15 5.08 -23.56
N MET A 195 -8.05 5.51 -22.67
CA MET A 195 -7.71 6.46 -21.62
C MET A 195 -6.65 5.93 -20.64
N LEU A 196 -6.72 4.65 -20.26
CA LEU A 196 -5.74 4.03 -19.36
C LEU A 196 -4.34 3.99 -19.98
N CYS A 197 -4.25 3.66 -21.26
CA CYS A 197 -2.98 3.53 -21.98
C CYS A 197 -2.37 4.89 -22.30
N TRP A 198 -3.08 5.71 -23.08
CA TRP A 198 -2.49 6.93 -23.64
C TRP A 198 -2.36 8.07 -22.62
N CYS A 199 -3.18 8.09 -21.59
CA CYS A 199 -3.01 9.03 -20.47
C CYS A 199 -2.24 8.44 -19.29
N GLY A 200 -2.07 7.11 -19.24
CA GLY A 200 -1.38 6.44 -18.14
C GLY A 200 -2.04 6.63 -16.77
N ILE A 201 -3.35 6.87 -16.73
CA ILE A 201 -4.10 7.13 -15.48
C ILE A 201 -4.37 5.84 -14.71
N ARG A 202 -4.65 5.96 -13.41
CA ARG A 202 -5.02 4.80 -12.59
C ARG A 202 -6.46 4.39 -12.84
N SER A 203 -6.78 3.09 -12.70
CA SER A 203 -8.17 2.60 -12.87
C SER A 203 -9.18 3.31 -11.99
N GLY A 204 -8.82 3.69 -10.76
CA GLY A 204 -9.70 4.48 -9.89
C GLY A 204 -9.88 5.93 -10.36
N GLU A 205 -8.88 6.52 -11.01
CA GLU A 205 -8.95 7.85 -11.63
C GLU A 205 -9.87 7.79 -12.85
N LEU A 206 -9.66 6.81 -13.75
CA LEU A 206 -10.53 6.55 -14.91
C LEU A 206 -12.01 6.46 -14.51
N LEU A 207 -12.32 5.60 -13.53
CA LEU A 207 -13.70 5.34 -13.10
C LEU A 207 -14.37 6.54 -12.40
N ALA A 208 -13.62 7.59 -12.08
CA ALA A 208 -14.12 8.83 -11.51
C ALA A 208 -14.29 9.95 -12.55
N LEU A 209 -13.85 9.74 -13.81
CA LEU A 209 -13.93 10.77 -14.85
C LEU A 209 -15.37 11.12 -15.21
N THR A 210 -15.59 12.41 -15.41
CA THR A 210 -16.85 13.01 -15.82
C THR A 210 -16.62 13.90 -17.05
N PRO A 211 -17.64 14.27 -17.85
CA PRO A 211 -17.47 15.21 -18.95
C PRO A 211 -16.80 16.51 -18.55
N ALA A 212 -17.09 17.04 -17.36
CA ALA A 212 -16.52 18.29 -16.84
C ALA A 212 -15.01 18.24 -16.58
N ASP A 213 -14.39 17.05 -16.57
CA ASP A 213 -12.94 16.91 -16.39
C ASP A 213 -12.15 17.16 -17.69
N PHE A 214 -12.83 17.27 -18.85
CA PHE A 214 -12.22 17.46 -20.16
C PHE A 214 -12.30 18.91 -20.65
N ASP A 215 -11.19 19.45 -21.13
CA ASP A 215 -11.13 20.68 -21.91
C ASP A 215 -10.65 20.30 -23.32
N PHE A 216 -11.60 20.09 -24.23
CA PHE A 216 -11.30 19.67 -25.60
C PHE A 216 -10.65 20.76 -26.45
N GLN A 217 -10.86 22.05 -26.13
CA GLN A 217 -10.17 23.14 -26.82
C GLN A 217 -8.68 23.15 -26.47
N LYS A 218 -8.37 22.94 -25.19
CA LYS A 218 -7.00 22.78 -24.73
C LYS A 218 -6.45 21.37 -24.89
N GLN A 219 -7.27 20.41 -25.31
CA GLN A 219 -6.91 18.99 -25.41
C GLN A 219 -6.35 18.45 -24.07
N THR A 220 -7.02 18.71 -22.97
CA THR A 220 -6.57 18.30 -21.65
C THR A 220 -7.64 17.56 -20.86
N VAL A 221 -7.21 16.67 -19.97
CA VAL A 221 -8.05 16.03 -18.97
C VAL A 221 -7.48 16.31 -17.58
N THR A 222 -8.34 16.69 -16.65
CA THR A 222 -7.99 16.99 -15.26
C THR A 222 -8.27 15.79 -14.36
N ILE A 223 -7.25 15.29 -13.70
CA ILE A 223 -7.34 14.16 -12.77
C ILE A 223 -7.35 14.72 -11.34
N SER A 224 -8.54 14.84 -10.76
CA SER A 224 -8.76 15.41 -9.42
C SER A 224 -9.54 14.48 -8.48
N LYS A 225 -9.99 13.33 -8.98
CA LYS A 225 -10.89 12.41 -8.29
C LYS A 225 -10.42 10.96 -8.43
N THR A 226 -10.81 10.11 -7.51
CA THR A 226 -10.63 8.66 -7.60
C THR A 226 -11.86 7.94 -7.08
N PHE A 227 -12.26 6.91 -7.79
CA PHE A 227 -13.39 6.05 -7.46
C PHE A 227 -12.91 4.77 -6.76
N HIS A 228 -13.65 4.37 -5.73
CA HIS A 228 -13.58 3.04 -5.17
C HIS A 228 -14.96 2.61 -4.68
N ARG A 229 -15.19 1.31 -4.61
CA ARG A 229 -16.41 0.74 -4.07
C ARG A 229 -16.12 0.12 -2.71
N SER A 230 -16.91 0.49 -1.69
CA SER A 230 -16.83 -0.06 -0.35
C SER A 230 -18.22 -0.43 0.14
N LYS A 231 -18.38 -1.62 0.69
CA LYS A 231 -19.65 -2.15 1.24
C LYS A 231 -20.86 -2.00 0.30
N GLY A 232 -20.63 -2.16 -1.01
CA GLY A 232 -21.67 -2.04 -2.02
C GLY A 232 -21.96 -0.61 -2.49
N SER A 233 -21.38 0.41 -1.85
CA SER A 233 -21.56 1.82 -2.20
C SER A 233 -20.40 2.35 -3.04
N ASP A 234 -20.73 3.20 -4.01
CA ASP A 234 -19.77 3.90 -4.85
C ASP A 234 -19.29 5.15 -4.12
N ILE A 235 -17.97 5.27 -3.94
CA ILE A 235 -17.34 6.37 -3.22
C ILE A 235 -16.35 7.07 -4.13
N ILE A 236 -16.51 8.38 -4.29
CA ILE A 236 -15.57 9.26 -4.98
C ILE A 236 -14.84 10.09 -3.93
N THR A 237 -13.51 10.06 -3.96
CA THR A 237 -12.66 10.81 -3.03
C THR A 237 -11.60 11.61 -3.80
N SER A 238 -11.00 12.58 -3.12
CA SER A 238 -9.78 13.22 -3.63
C SER A 238 -8.64 12.20 -3.73
N PRO A 239 -7.66 12.41 -4.61
CA PRO A 239 -6.47 11.57 -4.71
C PRO A 239 -5.69 11.50 -3.39
N LYS A 240 -4.81 10.50 -3.28
CA LYS A 240 -4.03 10.29 -2.03
C LYS A 240 -3.03 11.40 -1.74
N THR A 241 -2.51 12.07 -2.76
CA THR A 241 -1.44 13.05 -2.64
C THR A 241 -1.73 14.27 -3.51
N LYS A 242 -1.15 15.41 -3.16
CA LYS A 242 -1.29 16.66 -3.94
C LYS A 242 -0.80 16.50 -5.38
N LYS A 243 0.30 15.78 -5.62
CA LYS A 243 0.85 15.49 -6.96
C LYS A 243 -0.05 14.61 -7.83
N SER A 244 -0.98 13.88 -7.22
CA SER A 244 -1.96 13.10 -7.98
C SER A 244 -3.01 13.98 -8.65
N ASN A 245 -3.24 15.22 -8.16
CA ASN A 245 -4.00 16.24 -8.87
C ASN A 245 -3.12 16.79 -9.99
N ARG A 246 -3.53 16.56 -11.21
CA ARG A 246 -2.76 16.95 -12.40
C ARG A 246 -3.66 17.12 -13.61
N THR A 247 -3.22 17.95 -14.55
CA THR A 247 -3.83 18.07 -15.88
C THR A 247 -2.91 17.40 -16.89
N ILE A 248 -3.46 16.50 -17.70
CA ILE A 248 -2.73 15.72 -18.70
C ILE A 248 -3.11 16.25 -20.08
N LYS A 249 -2.13 16.59 -20.91
CA LYS A 249 -2.32 16.87 -22.33
C LYS A 249 -2.63 15.56 -23.05
N MET A 250 -3.78 15.47 -23.71
CA MET A 250 -4.20 14.30 -24.48
C MET A 250 -3.69 14.40 -25.94
N PRO A 251 -3.37 13.26 -26.57
CA PRO A 251 -3.17 13.24 -28.04
C PRO A 251 -4.46 13.67 -28.75
N PRO A 252 -4.37 14.35 -29.92
CA PRO A 252 -5.54 14.80 -30.67
C PRO A 252 -6.56 13.69 -30.99
N PHE A 253 -6.09 12.53 -31.44
CA PHE A 253 -6.97 11.39 -31.75
C PHE A 253 -7.78 10.94 -30.53
N LEU A 254 -7.16 10.91 -29.32
CA LEU A 254 -7.86 10.53 -28.10
C LEU A 254 -8.90 11.57 -27.68
N CYS A 255 -8.68 12.85 -28.01
CA CYS A 255 -9.68 13.89 -27.79
C CYS A 255 -10.92 13.66 -28.67
N GLU A 256 -10.70 13.33 -29.96
CA GLU A 256 -11.76 13.01 -30.92
C GLU A 256 -12.55 11.79 -30.44
N GLU A 257 -11.87 10.70 -30.11
CA GLU A 257 -12.47 9.48 -29.59
C GLU A 257 -13.29 9.73 -28.31
N MET A 258 -12.77 10.51 -27.38
CA MET A 258 -13.52 10.81 -26.15
C MET A 258 -14.73 11.72 -26.39
N GLN A 259 -14.66 12.62 -27.36
CA GLN A 259 -15.83 13.40 -27.80
C GLN A 259 -16.91 12.50 -28.40
N GLU A 260 -16.52 11.54 -29.24
CA GLU A 260 -17.43 10.54 -29.81
C GLU A 260 -18.07 9.70 -28.72
N TYR A 261 -17.26 9.19 -27.78
CA TYR A 261 -17.76 8.40 -26.67
C TYR A 261 -18.80 9.17 -25.82
N ILE A 262 -18.52 10.44 -25.51
CA ILE A 262 -19.45 11.28 -24.74
C ILE A 262 -20.76 11.49 -25.51
N LYS A 263 -20.70 11.69 -26.85
CA LYS A 263 -21.90 11.81 -27.70
C LYS A 263 -22.74 10.52 -27.77
N MET A 264 -22.10 9.35 -27.63
CA MET A 264 -22.79 8.05 -27.58
C MET A 264 -23.57 7.83 -26.27
N LEU A 265 -23.23 8.58 -25.21
CA LEU A 265 -23.89 8.45 -23.92
C LEU A 265 -25.14 9.32 -23.91
N TYR A 266 -26.30 8.68 -23.76
CA TYR A 266 -27.58 9.39 -23.73
C TYR A 266 -27.70 10.29 -22.50
N ASP A 267 -27.96 11.57 -22.70
CA ASP A 267 -28.25 12.60 -21.67
C ASP A 267 -27.27 12.63 -20.50
N ILE A 268 -25.99 12.37 -20.74
CA ILE A 268 -24.98 12.39 -19.69
C ILE A 268 -24.76 13.80 -19.16
N GLN A 269 -24.88 13.97 -17.85
CA GLN A 269 -24.68 15.27 -17.22
C GLN A 269 -23.18 15.56 -16.98
N PRO A 270 -22.77 16.85 -16.92
CA PRO A 270 -21.35 17.23 -16.78
C PRO A 270 -20.62 16.60 -15.62
N ASN A 271 -21.31 16.28 -14.52
CA ASN A 271 -20.73 15.71 -13.30
C ASN A 271 -21.01 14.20 -13.12
N GLU A 272 -21.62 13.56 -14.11
CA GLU A 272 -21.86 12.13 -14.08
C GLU A 272 -20.65 11.34 -14.57
N ARG A 273 -20.44 10.14 -14.00
CA ARG A 273 -19.30 9.30 -14.38
C ARG A 273 -19.45 8.75 -15.79
N LEU A 274 -18.43 8.96 -16.63
CA LEU A 274 -18.38 8.40 -17.99
C LEU A 274 -18.35 6.86 -17.99
N PHE A 275 -17.64 6.28 -17.03
CA PHE A 275 -17.43 4.84 -16.92
C PHE A 275 -18.14 4.29 -15.68
N THR A 276 -19.44 3.98 -15.82
CA THR A 276 -20.29 3.46 -14.74
C THR A 276 -20.10 1.96 -14.51
N VAL A 277 -18.83 1.51 -14.49
CA VAL A 277 -18.41 0.13 -14.26
C VAL A 277 -17.53 0.03 -13.03
N THR A 278 -17.15 -1.20 -12.66
CA THR A 278 -16.29 -1.50 -11.52
C THR A 278 -14.88 -1.90 -11.96
N LYS A 279 -13.92 -1.92 -11.02
CA LYS A 279 -12.58 -2.48 -11.28
C LYS A 279 -12.63 -3.96 -11.68
N SER A 280 -13.58 -4.72 -11.14
CA SER A 280 -13.77 -6.12 -11.50
C SER A 280 -14.17 -6.26 -12.97
N TYR A 281 -15.06 -5.40 -13.45
CA TYR A 281 -15.41 -5.35 -14.89
C TYR A 281 -14.17 -5.12 -15.76
N LEU A 282 -13.36 -4.13 -15.43
CA LEU A 282 -12.12 -3.87 -16.19
C LEU A 282 -11.17 -5.07 -16.20
N ASN A 283 -11.05 -5.79 -15.08
CA ASN A 283 -10.23 -7.00 -15.00
C ASN A 283 -10.77 -8.13 -15.88
N HIS A 284 -12.09 -8.33 -15.92
CA HIS A 284 -12.71 -9.34 -16.80
C HIS A 284 -12.54 -8.98 -18.26
N GLU A 285 -12.75 -7.71 -18.65
CA GLU A 285 -12.55 -7.24 -20.02
C GLU A 285 -11.08 -7.30 -20.44
N MET A 286 -10.14 -7.00 -19.53
CA MET A 286 -8.70 -7.22 -19.78
C MET A 286 -8.39 -8.67 -20.12
N GLU A 287 -8.94 -9.61 -19.37
CA GLU A 287 -8.74 -11.04 -19.61
C GLU A 287 -9.36 -11.51 -20.94
N ARG A 288 -10.58 -11.04 -21.21
CA ARG A 288 -11.29 -11.31 -22.45
C ARG A 288 -10.51 -10.78 -23.65
N GLY A 289 -10.17 -9.50 -23.64
CA GLY A 289 -9.47 -8.82 -24.74
C GLY A 289 -8.07 -9.37 -24.98
N ALA A 290 -7.30 -9.65 -23.92
CA ALA A 290 -5.97 -10.25 -24.06
C ALA A 290 -6.04 -11.64 -24.72
N LYS A 291 -7.03 -12.46 -24.33
CA LYS A 291 -7.27 -13.77 -24.95
C LYS A 291 -7.66 -13.64 -26.42
N GLN A 292 -8.55 -12.71 -26.76
CA GLN A 292 -9.02 -12.47 -28.12
C GLN A 292 -7.90 -11.93 -29.03
N ALA A 293 -7.08 -11.02 -28.51
CA ALA A 293 -5.94 -10.44 -29.23
C ALA A 293 -4.73 -11.38 -29.33
N GLY A 294 -4.72 -12.50 -28.59
CA GLY A 294 -3.58 -13.42 -28.55
C GLY A 294 -2.33 -12.81 -27.87
N VAL A 295 -2.50 -11.83 -26.97
CA VAL A 295 -1.41 -11.20 -26.23
C VAL A 295 -1.33 -11.77 -24.81
N LYS A 296 -0.15 -11.62 -24.17
CA LYS A 296 0.02 -12.05 -22.76
C LYS A 296 -0.94 -11.32 -21.84
N LYS A 297 -1.48 -12.02 -20.84
CA LYS A 297 -2.33 -11.42 -19.82
C LYS A 297 -1.48 -10.57 -18.86
N ILE A 298 -1.83 -9.30 -18.71
CA ILE A 298 -1.30 -8.41 -17.69
C ILE A 298 -2.44 -7.89 -16.80
N ARG A 299 -2.13 -7.22 -15.69
CA ARG A 299 -3.13 -6.58 -14.85
C ARG A 299 -3.54 -5.23 -15.45
N VAL A 300 -4.76 -4.76 -15.18
CA VAL A 300 -5.21 -3.42 -15.62
C VAL A 300 -4.23 -2.31 -15.18
N HIS A 301 -3.58 -2.45 -14.01
CA HIS A 301 -2.58 -1.49 -13.56
C HIS A 301 -1.28 -1.52 -14.38
N ASP A 302 -0.97 -2.64 -14.98
CA ASP A 302 0.26 -2.82 -15.76
C ASP A 302 0.17 -2.11 -17.15
N ILE A 303 -1.04 -1.73 -17.61
CA ILE A 303 -1.20 -0.82 -18.78
C ILE A 303 -0.47 0.51 -18.51
N ARG A 304 -0.55 1.00 -17.28
CA ARG A 304 0.19 2.21 -16.91
C ARG A 304 1.71 1.99 -16.92
N HIS A 305 2.18 0.77 -16.62
CA HIS A 305 3.58 0.40 -16.82
C HIS A 305 3.94 0.38 -18.30
N SER A 306 3.03 -0.12 -19.16
CA SER A 306 3.19 -0.08 -20.63
C SER A 306 3.30 1.37 -21.14
N ALA A 307 2.43 2.27 -20.68
CA ALA A 307 2.49 3.69 -21.00
C ALA A 307 3.82 4.35 -20.57
N VAL A 308 4.33 4.02 -19.38
CA VAL A 308 5.64 4.50 -18.93
C VAL A 308 6.76 3.96 -19.78
N SER A 309 6.77 2.65 -20.09
CA SER A 309 7.77 2.02 -20.97
C SER A 309 7.80 2.66 -22.35
N LEU A 310 6.63 2.90 -22.93
CA LEU A 310 6.52 3.57 -24.23
C LEU A 310 7.12 4.99 -24.22
N LEU A 311 6.83 5.78 -23.16
CA LEU A 311 7.39 7.14 -23.04
C LEU A 311 8.90 7.13 -22.83
N ILE A 312 9.43 6.12 -22.15
CA ILE A 312 10.88 5.91 -22.02
C ILE A 312 11.51 5.60 -23.36
N ASP A 313 10.91 4.69 -24.14
CA ASP A 313 11.36 4.30 -25.45
C ASP A 313 11.34 5.48 -26.44
N MET A 314 10.39 6.40 -26.27
CA MET A 314 10.33 7.67 -27.01
C MET A 314 11.36 8.73 -26.55
N GLY A 315 12.20 8.43 -25.55
CA GLY A 315 13.27 9.31 -25.06
C GLY A 315 12.84 10.39 -24.08
N PHE A 316 11.63 10.35 -23.51
CA PHE A 316 11.20 11.32 -22.52
C PHE A 316 11.92 11.13 -21.18
N SER A 317 12.23 12.25 -20.50
CA SER A 317 12.92 12.19 -19.23
C SER A 317 12.06 11.61 -18.11
N VAL A 318 12.71 10.97 -17.13
CA VAL A 318 12.10 10.39 -15.93
C VAL A 318 11.23 11.40 -15.19
N LEU A 319 11.65 12.67 -15.15
CA LEU A 319 10.91 13.75 -14.49
C LEU A 319 9.62 14.08 -15.22
N ALA A 320 9.68 14.25 -16.55
CA ALA A 320 8.50 14.53 -17.37
C ALA A 320 7.46 13.40 -17.31
N ILE A 321 7.94 12.15 -17.34
CA ILE A 321 7.09 10.96 -17.17
C ILE A 321 6.48 10.95 -15.77
N GLY A 322 7.28 11.24 -14.72
CA GLY A 322 6.82 11.30 -13.34
C GLY A 322 5.71 12.32 -13.13
N ASP A 323 5.83 13.51 -13.69
CA ASP A 323 4.82 14.57 -13.61
C ASP A 323 3.53 14.18 -14.35
N ARG A 324 3.64 13.65 -15.58
CA ARG A 324 2.48 13.13 -16.34
C ARG A 324 1.73 12.04 -15.58
N MET A 325 2.47 11.13 -14.96
CA MET A 325 1.91 10.02 -14.18
C MET A 325 1.41 10.45 -12.79
N GLY A 326 1.82 11.60 -12.27
CA GLY A 326 1.54 12.01 -10.88
C GLY A 326 2.19 11.06 -9.87
N HIS A 327 3.48 10.75 -10.08
CA HIS A 327 4.29 9.99 -9.15
C HIS A 327 4.86 10.92 -8.08
N GLU A 328 4.77 10.54 -6.81
CA GLU A 328 5.25 11.33 -5.68
C GLU A 328 6.75 11.20 -5.45
N ALA A 329 7.33 10.11 -5.91
CA ALA A 329 8.74 9.82 -5.71
C ALA A 329 9.41 9.41 -7.03
N GLU A 330 10.56 9.99 -7.30
CA GLU A 330 11.53 9.57 -8.31
C GLU A 330 11.80 8.05 -8.24
N LYS A 331 11.78 7.47 -7.04
CA LYS A 331 11.94 6.02 -6.80
C LYS A 331 10.98 5.14 -7.61
N ILE A 332 9.79 5.61 -7.98
CA ILE A 332 8.86 4.82 -8.79
C ILE A 332 9.36 4.76 -10.23
N THR A 333 9.89 5.86 -10.73
CA THR A 333 10.41 5.95 -12.09
C THR A 333 11.77 5.24 -12.21
N TYR A 334 12.57 5.21 -11.13
CA TYR A 334 13.81 4.38 -11.08
C TYR A 334 13.57 2.87 -11.20
N ARG A 335 12.37 2.37 -10.92
CA ARG A 335 12.02 0.97 -11.19
C ARG A 335 12.10 0.59 -12.66
N TYR A 336 12.04 1.59 -13.53
CA TYR A 336 12.17 1.44 -14.99
C TYR A 336 13.59 1.74 -15.49
N ALA A 337 14.56 1.99 -14.61
CA ALA A 337 15.92 2.33 -14.99
C ALA A 337 16.59 1.25 -15.86
N HIS A 338 16.19 -0.01 -15.67
CA HIS A 338 16.66 -1.15 -16.48
C HIS A 338 16.14 -1.11 -17.95
N LEU A 339 15.10 -0.31 -18.22
CA LEU A 339 14.59 -0.10 -19.58
C LEU A 339 15.35 1.00 -20.35
N PHE A 340 16.39 1.60 -19.75
CA PHE A 340 17.27 2.60 -20.37
C PHE A 340 18.68 2.05 -20.73
N PRO A 341 18.86 0.82 -21.23
CA PRO A 341 20.21 0.28 -21.45
C PRO A 341 20.98 1.02 -22.56
N THR A 342 20.26 1.62 -23.51
CA THR A 342 20.83 2.32 -24.67
C THR A 342 21.31 3.74 -24.34
N VAL A 343 20.83 4.35 -23.25
CA VAL A 343 21.12 5.76 -22.95
C VAL A 343 22.62 6.02 -22.74
N GLN A 344 23.37 5.08 -22.17
CA GLN A 344 24.82 5.23 -21.97
C GLN A 344 25.58 5.21 -23.30
N THR A 345 25.19 4.33 -24.23
CA THR A 345 25.78 4.25 -25.56
C THR A 345 25.43 5.49 -26.38
N GLU A 346 24.15 5.88 -26.38
CA GLU A 346 23.70 7.11 -27.05
C GLU A 346 24.35 8.38 -26.49
N MET A 347 24.55 8.46 -25.16
CA MET A 347 25.27 9.55 -24.53
C MET A 347 26.70 9.63 -25.02
N ALA A 348 27.42 8.51 -25.10
CA ALA A 348 28.77 8.45 -25.61
C ALA A 348 28.85 8.86 -27.08
N GLU A 349 27.95 8.35 -27.93
CA GLU A 349 27.87 8.72 -29.35
C GLU A 349 27.54 10.21 -29.55
N LYS A 350 26.59 10.75 -28.81
CA LYS A 350 26.25 12.18 -28.89
C LYS A 350 27.38 13.09 -28.41
N LEU A 351 28.11 12.69 -27.35
CA LEU A 351 29.29 13.40 -26.87
C LEU A 351 30.41 13.41 -27.91
N GLU A 352 30.59 12.31 -28.64
CA GLU A 352 31.57 12.22 -29.73
C GLU A 352 31.16 13.10 -30.90
N MET A 353 29.90 13.09 -31.33
CA MET A 353 29.38 13.98 -32.37
C MET A 353 29.54 15.47 -31.99
N GLU A 354 29.25 15.84 -30.77
CA GLU A 354 29.38 17.24 -30.28
C GLU A 354 30.85 17.70 -30.29
N ARG A 355 31.79 16.79 -30.06
CA ARG A 355 33.22 17.09 -30.16
C ARG A 355 33.65 17.29 -31.64
N MET A 356 33.19 16.41 -32.54
CA MET A 356 33.53 16.49 -33.98
C MET A 356 33.00 17.77 -34.66
N THR A 357 31.77 18.19 -34.29
CA THR A 357 31.17 19.44 -34.81
C THR A 357 31.95 20.70 -34.40
N LYS A 358 32.70 20.69 -33.31
CA LYS A 358 33.57 21.82 -32.88
C LYS A 358 34.92 21.84 -33.61
N GLU A 359 35.42 20.71 -34.05
CA GLU A 359 36.68 20.65 -34.81
C GLU A 359 36.49 21.16 -36.24
N ASP A 360 35.35 20.90 -36.90
CA ASP A 360 34.99 21.37 -38.23
C ASP A 360 34.76 22.91 -38.28
N THR A 361 34.33 23.52 -37.21
CA THR A 361 34.16 24.99 -37.13
C THR A 361 35.45 25.77 -36.88
N ASN A 362 36.46 25.14 -36.27
CA ASN A 362 37.78 25.79 -36.09
C ASN A 362 38.76 25.59 -37.25
N GLY A 363 38.48 24.66 -38.17
CA GLY A 363 39.32 24.39 -39.33
C GLY A 363 39.06 25.29 -40.57
N LYS A 364 38.08 26.19 -40.52
CA LYS A 364 37.73 27.10 -41.64
C LYS A 364 38.18 28.58 -41.44
N ASN A 365 38.95 28.88 -40.41
CA ASN A 365 39.50 30.21 -40.16
C ASN A 365 41.05 30.22 -40.14
N THR A 366 41.67 29.55 -41.09
CA THR A 366 43.10 29.72 -41.41
C THR A 366 43.29 29.99 -42.88
#